data_f6a8222815a628ed595dcf96acc128f7
#
_entry.id   f6a8222815a628ed595dcf96acc128f7
#
_cell.length_a   1.000
_cell.length_b   1.000
_cell.length_c   1.000
_cell.angle_alpha   90.00
_cell.angle_beta   90.00
_cell.angle_gamma   90.00
#
_symmetry.space_group_name_H-M   'P 1'
#
loop_
_entity.id
_entity.type
_entity.pdbx_description
1 polymer ?
#
loop_
_entity_poly.entity_id
_entity_poly.type
_entity_poly.pdbx_seq_one_letter_code
_entity_poly.pdbx_strand_id
1 'polypeptide(L)'
;MTKFTLRKAAAVAAIATIATFGLSACAAPAPEPTQSAIGGDIVAPIELNYQDIDGQTLELVVGQVININYGGINDGEITVAISDKKVVEYSAAAYENDTQFSAGLLALSGGESTVTFTFAGEDPKELNIQVLLK
;
A
#
# COMPACT_ATOMS: atom_id res chain seq x y z
N MET A 1 11.21 1.71 -55.11
CA MET A 1 11.32 2.71 -56.21
C MET A 1 10.16 3.64 -56.11
N THR A 2 10.41 4.93 -56.26
CA THR A 2 9.61 6.15 -56.36
C THR A 2 9.60 6.93 -55.03
N LYS A 3 10.53 7.79 -54.80
CA LYS A 3 10.86 9.16 -55.30
C LYS A 3 9.78 10.17 -54.98
N PHE A 4 10.15 11.05 -54.03
CA PHE A 4 10.18 12.53 -54.08
C PHE A 4 8.86 13.26 -54.23
N THR A 5 8.67 14.31 -53.46
CA THR A 5 9.20 15.64 -53.70
C THR A 5 9.07 16.57 -52.48
N LEU A 6 10.16 17.26 -52.26
CA LEU A 6 10.36 18.44 -51.44
C LEU A 6 9.67 19.62 -52.11
N ARG A 7 8.86 20.44 -51.42
CA ARG A 7 8.57 21.80 -51.81
C ARG A 7 8.72 22.76 -50.64
N LYS A 8 9.75 23.55 -50.73
CA LYS A 8 9.97 24.79 -49.99
C LYS A 8 8.92 25.81 -50.43
N ALA A 9 8.37 26.54 -49.49
CA ALA A 9 7.93 27.92 -49.73
C ALA A 9 8.12 28.70 -48.42
N ALA A 10 8.86 29.76 -48.56
CA ALA A 10 9.21 30.73 -47.54
C ALA A 10 8.20 31.90 -47.57
N ALA A 11 8.35 32.70 -46.52
CA ALA A 11 7.86 34.09 -46.35
C ALA A 11 6.57 34.17 -45.49
N VAL A 12 6.38 35.10 -44.55
CA VAL A 12 6.91 36.43 -44.29
C VAL A 12 6.50 36.82 -42.87
N ALA A 13 7.27 37.66 -42.25
CA ALA A 13 7.15 38.26 -40.94
C ALA A 13 5.85 39.03 -40.70
N ALA A 14 5.36 38.95 -39.47
CA ALA A 14 4.62 40.07 -38.86
C ALA A 14 4.92 40.08 -37.35
N ILE A 15 5.63 41.10 -36.94
CA ILE A 15 5.92 41.45 -35.55
C ILE A 15 4.65 42.08 -34.97
N ALA A 16 4.11 41.50 -33.93
CA ALA A 16 3.17 42.16 -33.05
C ALA A 16 3.59 41.90 -31.61
N THR A 17 4.36 42.81 -31.05
CA THR A 17 4.66 42.90 -29.63
C THR A 17 3.41 43.36 -28.90
N ILE A 18 2.76 42.45 -28.20
CA ILE A 18 1.80 42.76 -27.14
C ILE A 18 2.41 42.38 -25.84
N ALA A 19 2.94 43.35 -25.12
CA ALA A 19 3.33 43.19 -23.72
C ALA A 19 2.05 43.11 -22.88
N THR A 20 1.59 41.89 -22.58
CA THR A 20 0.62 41.68 -21.53
C THR A 20 1.40 41.40 -20.24
N PHE A 21 1.35 42.38 -19.34
CA PHE A 21 1.72 42.16 -17.94
C PHE A 21 0.78 41.12 -17.36
N GLY A 22 1.17 39.85 -17.44
CA GLY A 22 0.54 38.78 -16.71
C GLY A 22 0.94 38.89 -15.25
N LEU A 23 -0.01 39.31 -14.41
CA LEU A 23 0.06 39.14 -12.97
C LEU A 23 0.23 37.65 -12.69
N SER A 24 1.46 37.24 -12.41
CA SER A 24 1.74 35.95 -11.78
C SER A 24 1.10 35.98 -10.38
N ALA A 25 -0.16 35.59 -10.30
CA ALA A 25 -0.72 35.17 -9.04
C ALA A 25 0.01 33.88 -8.66
N CYS A 26 0.99 33.97 -7.78
CA CYS A 26 1.46 32.81 -7.02
C CYS A 26 0.24 32.25 -6.28
N ALA A 27 -0.42 31.27 -6.87
CA ALA A 27 -1.33 30.42 -6.12
C ALA A 27 -0.45 29.67 -5.14
N ALA A 28 -0.44 30.11 -3.88
CA ALA A 28 0.08 29.32 -2.78
C ALA A 28 -0.65 27.97 -2.85
N PRO A 29 0.07 26.83 -2.74
CA PRO A 29 -0.58 25.54 -2.64
C PRO A 29 -1.58 25.62 -1.50
N ALA A 30 -2.83 25.25 -1.78
CA ALA A 30 -3.85 25.15 -0.75
C ALA A 30 -3.29 24.28 0.36
N PRO A 31 -3.42 24.68 1.64
CA PRO A 31 -3.01 23.82 2.74
C PRO A 31 -3.78 22.51 2.60
N GLU A 32 -3.06 21.41 2.47
CA GLU A 32 -3.64 20.08 2.56
C GLU A 32 -4.43 20.03 3.86
N PRO A 33 -5.66 19.46 3.86
CA PRO A 33 -6.43 19.35 5.08
C PRO A 33 -5.63 18.51 6.06
N THR A 34 -5.05 19.17 7.05
CA THR A 34 -4.46 18.50 8.19
C THR A 34 -5.60 17.80 8.90
N GLN A 35 -5.79 16.51 8.64
CA GLN A 35 -6.70 15.72 9.44
C GLN A 35 -6.13 15.68 10.85
N SER A 36 -6.65 16.51 11.71
CA SER A 36 -6.43 16.40 13.14
C SER A 36 -7.04 15.08 13.57
N ALA A 37 -6.19 14.08 13.79
CA ALA A 37 -6.59 12.83 14.39
C ALA A 37 -7.14 13.12 15.78
N ILE A 38 -8.45 13.00 15.93
CA ILE A 38 -9.11 13.01 17.25
C ILE A 38 -8.82 11.64 17.88
N GLY A 39 -7.86 11.60 18.78
CA GLY A 39 -7.46 10.39 19.51
C GLY A 39 -6.21 9.75 18.91
N GLY A 40 -5.18 9.61 19.71
CA GLY A 40 -3.86 8.99 19.52
C GLY A 40 -3.42 8.59 18.10
N ASP A 41 -2.16 8.57 17.85
CA ASP A 41 -1.57 8.20 16.54
C ASP A 41 -2.21 6.93 15.98
N ILE A 42 -3.25 7.09 15.15
CA ILE A 42 -3.85 5.98 14.41
C ILE A 42 -2.87 5.65 13.29
N VAL A 43 -2.15 4.54 13.46
CA VAL A 43 -1.30 4.02 12.40
C VAL A 43 -2.19 3.33 11.38
N ALA A 44 -2.08 3.74 10.11
CA ALA A 44 -2.88 3.13 9.04
C ALA A 44 -2.57 1.62 8.92
N PRO A 45 -3.59 0.78 8.71
CA PRO A 45 -3.37 -0.64 8.43
C PRO A 45 -2.63 -0.82 7.11
N ILE A 46 -1.83 -1.87 7.03
CA ILE A 46 -1.17 -2.30 5.80
C ILE A 46 -2.07 -3.33 5.12
N GLU A 47 -2.36 -3.14 3.84
CA GLU A 47 -3.07 -4.12 3.02
C GLU A 47 -2.05 -5.01 2.30
N LEU A 48 -2.16 -6.33 2.46
CA LEU A 48 -1.26 -7.31 1.88
C LEU A 48 -2.05 -8.41 1.16
N ASN A 49 -1.68 -8.70 -0.09
CA ASN A 49 -2.25 -9.83 -0.79
C ASN A 49 -1.46 -11.10 -0.46
N TYR A 50 -2.16 -12.21 -0.26
CA TYR A 50 -1.56 -13.51 0.01
C TYR A 50 -0.52 -13.93 -1.04
N GLN A 51 -0.74 -13.55 -2.30
CA GLN A 51 0.18 -13.85 -3.41
C GLN A 51 1.56 -13.21 -3.22
N ASP A 52 1.60 -12.06 -2.55
CA ASP A 52 2.79 -11.21 -2.43
C ASP A 52 3.53 -11.40 -1.08
N ILE A 53 3.08 -12.33 -0.23
CA ILE A 53 3.61 -12.51 1.13
C ILE A 53 5.03 -13.07 1.15
N ASP A 54 5.32 -14.02 0.26
CA ASP A 54 6.50 -14.86 0.38
C ASP A 54 7.83 -14.09 0.32
N GLY A 55 8.65 -14.30 1.32
CA GLY A 55 9.97 -13.68 1.46
C GLY A 55 9.95 -12.19 1.82
N GLN A 56 8.78 -11.60 2.08
CA GLN A 56 8.71 -10.19 2.50
C GLN A 56 9.14 -9.97 3.93
N THR A 57 9.67 -8.78 4.19
CA THR A 57 9.94 -8.26 5.53
C THR A 57 9.19 -6.95 5.71
N LEU A 58 8.36 -6.87 6.76
CA LEU A 58 7.60 -5.67 7.08
C LEU A 58 8.00 -5.11 8.43
N GLU A 59 8.20 -3.81 8.47
CA GLU A 59 8.40 -3.06 9.72
C GLU A 59 7.05 -2.50 10.19
N LEU A 60 6.69 -2.81 11.42
CA LEU A 60 5.46 -2.36 12.06
C LEU A 60 5.78 -1.58 13.33
N VAL A 61 4.81 -0.80 13.79
CA VAL A 61 4.82 -0.26 15.15
C VAL A 61 3.77 -0.98 16.00
N VAL A 62 3.96 -1.00 17.31
CA VAL A 62 3.00 -1.61 18.24
C VAL A 62 1.59 -1.04 18.02
N GLY A 63 0.61 -1.92 17.88
CA GLY A 63 -0.79 -1.59 17.60
C GLY A 63 -1.12 -1.47 16.09
N GLN A 64 -0.16 -1.59 15.21
CA GLN A 64 -0.42 -1.60 13.77
C GLN A 64 -0.98 -2.94 13.32
N VAL A 65 -1.89 -2.86 12.34
CA VAL A 65 -2.58 -4.04 11.77
C VAL A 65 -2.14 -4.24 10.31
N ILE A 66 -1.95 -5.49 9.94
CA ILE A 66 -1.87 -5.91 8.52
C ILE A 66 -3.18 -6.63 8.21
N ASN A 67 -3.90 -6.18 7.18
CA ASN A 67 -5.04 -6.90 6.63
C ASN A 67 -4.55 -7.79 5.48
N ILE A 68 -4.93 -9.06 5.52
CA ILE A 68 -4.51 -10.04 4.52
C ILE A 68 -5.68 -10.37 3.60
N ASN A 69 -5.50 -10.11 2.32
CA ASN A 69 -6.45 -10.48 1.27
C ASN A 69 -6.02 -11.82 0.65
N TYR A 70 -6.82 -12.85 0.88
CA TYR A 70 -6.56 -14.18 0.35
C TYR A 70 -7.05 -14.39 -1.09
N GLY A 71 -7.67 -13.37 -1.72
CA GLY A 71 -8.06 -13.46 -3.13
C GLY A 71 -9.12 -14.52 -3.45
N GLY A 72 -9.98 -14.85 -2.50
CA GLY A 72 -11.04 -15.86 -2.67
C GLY A 72 -10.68 -17.26 -2.16
N ILE A 73 -9.47 -17.46 -1.62
CA ILE A 73 -9.13 -18.68 -0.87
C ILE A 73 -9.90 -18.64 0.46
N ASN A 74 -10.50 -19.76 0.84
CA ASN A 74 -11.17 -19.85 2.13
C ASN A 74 -10.15 -19.86 3.26
N ASP A 75 -10.33 -19.01 4.25
CA ASP A 75 -9.43 -18.89 5.40
C ASP A 75 -9.25 -20.22 6.17
N GLY A 76 -10.29 -21.05 6.22
CA GLY A 76 -10.23 -22.39 6.84
C GLY A 76 -9.31 -23.38 6.14
N GLU A 77 -8.82 -23.08 4.95
CA GLU A 77 -7.87 -23.90 4.18
C GLU A 77 -6.42 -23.47 4.42
N ILE A 78 -6.22 -22.37 5.15
CA ILE A 78 -4.90 -21.81 5.47
C ILE A 78 -4.53 -22.09 6.91
N THR A 79 -3.38 -22.71 7.12
CA THR A 79 -2.77 -22.87 8.43
C THR A 79 -1.74 -21.78 8.66
N VAL A 80 -1.85 -21.08 9.77
CA VAL A 80 -0.93 -20.00 10.13
C VAL A 80 -0.11 -20.40 11.37
N ALA A 81 1.21 -20.39 11.22
CA ALA A 81 2.16 -20.59 12.28
C ALA A 81 2.93 -19.30 12.57
N ILE A 82 3.07 -18.93 13.84
CA ILE A 82 3.76 -17.72 14.30
C ILE A 82 4.91 -18.14 15.21
N SER A 83 6.11 -17.67 14.93
CA SER A 83 7.31 -18.00 15.68
C SER A 83 7.29 -17.38 17.09
N ASP A 84 6.86 -16.13 17.21
CA ASP A 84 6.67 -15.45 18.50
C ASP A 84 5.30 -14.76 18.58
N LYS A 85 4.38 -15.43 19.29
CA LYS A 85 3.01 -14.94 19.53
C LYS A 85 2.92 -13.76 20.51
N LYS A 86 4.00 -13.41 21.17
CA LYS A 86 4.04 -12.19 22.01
C LYS A 86 4.28 -10.94 21.17
N VAL A 87 4.89 -11.09 20.01
CA VAL A 87 5.21 -10.00 19.08
C VAL A 87 4.05 -9.73 18.13
N VAL A 88 3.43 -10.79 17.60
CA VAL A 88 2.35 -10.71 16.62
C VAL A 88 1.24 -11.70 16.93
N GLU A 89 -0.01 -11.25 16.76
CA GLU A 89 -1.21 -12.09 16.85
C GLU A 89 -1.91 -12.18 15.49
N TYR A 90 -2.41 -13.35 15.13
CA TYR A 90 -3.20 -13.60 13.93
C TYR A 90 -4.69 -13.71 14.27
N SER A 91 -5.51 -13.02 13.52
CA SER A 91 -6.96 -13.13 13.50
C SER A 91 -7.42 -13.71 12.18
N ALA A 92 -8.14 -14.82 12.22
CA ALA A 92 -8.73 -15.42 11.03
C ALA A 92 -9.84 -14.54 10.44
N ALA A 93 -10.07 -14.66 9.14
CA ALA A 93 -11.24 -14.05 8.51
C ALA A 93 -12.53 -14.60 9.12
N ALA A 94 -13.51 -13.75 9.32
CA ALA A 94 -14.79 -14.14 9.93
C ALA A 94 -15.96 -13.57 9.12
N TYR A 95 -17.09 -14.25 9.19
CA TYR A 95 -18.37 -13.79 8.67
C TYR A 95 -19.35 -13.61 9.83
N GLU A 96 -19.77 -12.39 10.07
CA GLU A 96 -20.81 -12.07 11.06
C GLU A 96 -21.83 -11.14 10.48
N ASN A 97 -23.13 -11.48 10.59
CA ASN A 97 -24.26 -10.64 10.17
C ASN A 97 -24.12 -10.06 8.75
N ASP A 98 -23.79 -10.91 7.77
CA ASP A 98 -23.51 -10.53 6.36
C ASP A 98 -22.29 -9.59 6.18
N THR A 99 -21.49 -9.41 7.21
CA THR A 99 -20.24 -8.64 7.14
C THR A 99 -19.05 -9.59 7.12
N GLN A 100 -18.19 -9.43 6.12
CA GLN A 100 -16.92 -10.13 6.03
C GLN A 100 -15.82 -9.33 6.72
N PHE A 101 -15.16 -9.96 7.68
CA PHE A 101 -13.95 -9.44 8.31
C PHE A 101 -12.74 -10.10 7.64
N SER A 102 -11.79 -9.31 7.19
CA SER A 102 -10.54 -9.82 6.62
C SER A 102 -9.68 -10.48 7.69
N ALA A 103 -8.90 -11.48 7.29
CA ALA A 103 -7.83 -11.98 8.14
C ALA A 103 -6.79 -10.88 8.40
N GLY A 104 -6.14 -10.91 9.54
CA GLY A 104 -5.18 -9.89 9.89
C GLY A 104 -4.10 -10.34 10.85
N LEU A 105 -3.04 -9.55 10.92
CA LEU A 105 -1.98 -9.64 11.91
C LEU A 105 -1.93 -8.35 12.71
N LEU A 106 -1.88 -8.46 14.02
CA LEU A 106 -1.77 -7.34 14.95
C LEU A 106 -0.39 -7.35 15.61
N ALA A 107 0.33 -6.25 15.53
CA ALA A 107 1.59 -6.05 16.24
C ALA A 107 1.33 -5.77 17.71
N LEU A 108 1.76 -6.67 18.60
CA LEU A 108 1.50 -6.61 20.05
C LEU A 108 2.64 -5.95 20.84
N SER A 109 3.88 -6.30 20.52
CA SER A 109 5.05 -5.81 21.25
C SER A 109 6.26 -5.73 20.32
N GLY A 110 7.26 -4.92 20.70
CA GLY A 110 8.52 -4.82 19.97
C GLY A 110 9.26 -6.16 19.92
N GLY A 111 9.84 -6.45 18.75
CA GLY A 111 10.57 -7.69 18.51
C GLY A 111 10.45 -8.16 17.07
N GLU A 112 10.94 -9.36 16.80
CA GLU A 112 10.87 -10.00 15.50
C GLU A 112 10.02 -11.28 15.58
N SER A 113 9.25 -11.53 14.53
CA SER A 113 8.47 -12.75 14.39
C SER A 113 8.34 -13.15 12.93
N THR A 114 8.46 -14.44 12.65
CA THR A 114 8.15 -14.99 11.32
C THR A 114 6.77 -15.63 11.37
N VAL A 115 5.95 -15.28 10.41
CA VAL A 115 4.62 -15.85 10.19
C VAL A 115 4.66 -16.71 8.95
N THR A 116 4.36 -17.99 9.11
CA THR A 116 4.32 -18.97 8.01
C THR A 116 2.87 -19.31 7.70
N PHE A 117 2.49 -19.12 6.45
CA PHE A 117 1.18 -19.44 5.91
C PHE A 117 1.32 -20.70 5.06
N THR A 118 0.53 -21.72 5.38
CA THR A 118 0.49 -22.99 4.62
C THR A 118 -0.90 -23.21 4.08
N PHE A 119 -1.03 -23.27 2.76
CA PHE A 119 -2.24 -23.62 2.05
C PHE A 119 -2.12 -25.03 1.46
N ALA A 120 -3.22 -25.77 1.45
CA ALA A 120 -3.22 -27.14 0.98
C ALA A 120 -2.83 -27.22 -0.51
N GLY A 121 -1.70 -27.86 -0.80
CA GLY A 121 -1.21 -28.06 -2.17
C GLY A 121 -0.27 -26.97 -2.67
N GLU A 122 0.06 -25.97 -1.86
CA GLU A 122 1.08 -24.96 -2.14
C GLU A 122 2.27 -25.05 -1.21
N ASP A 123 3.39 -24.49 -1.61
CA ASP A 123 4.55 -24.34 -0.72
C ASP A 123 4.24 -23.29 0.36
N PRO A 124 4.75 -23.48 1.59
CA PRO A 124 4.58 -22.51 2.65
C PRO A 124 5.18 -21.16 2.27
N LYS A 125 4.46 -20.08 2.58
CA LYS A 125 4.90 -18.69 2.38
C LYS A 125 5.32 -18.10 3.72
N GLU A 126 6.43 -17.38 3.74
CA GLU A 126 6.98 -16.77 4.95
C GLU A 126 6.95 -15.24 4.89
N LEU A 127 6.44 -14.64 5.96
CA LEU A 127 6.43 -13.21 6.19
C LEU A 127 7.26 -12.89 7.43
N ASN A 128 8.32 -12.11 7.27
CA ASN A 128 9.12 -11.64 8.39
C ASN A 128 8.58 -10.30 8.88
N ILE A 129 8.34 -10.19 10.18
CA ILE A 129 7.80 -9.00 10.81
C ILE A 129 8.78 -8.50 11.85
N GLN A 130 9.12 -7.23 11.75
CA GLN A 130 9.89 -6.49 12.75
C GLN A 130 8.98 -5.43 13.37
N VAL A 131 8.70 -5.54 14.67
CA VAL A 131 7.89 -4.56 15.38
C VAL A 131 8.79 -3.60 16.16
N LEU A 132 8.65 -2.33 15.86
CA LEU A 132 9.39 -1.25 16.50
C LEU A 132 8.60 -0.73 17.72
N LEU A 133 9.31 -0.46 18.80
CA LEU A 133 8.76 0.29 19.94
C LEU A 133 8.64 1.76 19.56
N LYS A 134 7.53 2.39 19.88
CA LYS A 134 7.35 3.84 19.77
C LYS A 134 8.14 4.58 20.83
#